data_3ff7696369ed9bbbbfc90a72d0607e3d
#
_entry.id   3ff7696369ed9bbbbfc90a72d0607e3d
#
_cell.length_a   1.000
_cell.length_b   1.000
_cell.length_c   1.000
_cell.angle_alpha   90.00
_cell.angle_beta   90.00
_cell.angle_gamma   90.00
#
_symmetry.space_group_name_H-M   'P 1'
#
loop_
_entity.id
_entity.type
_entity.pdbx_description
1 polymer ?
#
loop_
_entity_poly.entity_id
_entity_poly.type
_entity_poly.pdbx_seq_one_letter_code
_entity_poly.pdbx_strand_id
1 'polypeptide(L)'
;RIINEPARKIGMTTIDKIGELASAAGVPMMEIIAHVRDYPALQRACAPLERFYEMYRELCDLSISEPLDVFVGDVIKKSGYEAMLKAMKEEGETRLENLGQLVSSIKTYADQNGEDATLAGFLEEVALISDLDSYDNDADSVTMMTIHSAKGLEFPYVFVIGMEDGIFPGDMAKYNEE
;
A
#
# COMPACT_ATOMS: atom_id res chain seq x y z
N ARG A 1 -6.36 0.56 5.33
CA ARG A 1 -6.17 1.74 4.45
C ARG A 1 -7.16 1.72 3.30
N ILE A 2 -7.23 0.70 2.48
CA ILE A 2 -8.08 0.61 1.27
C ILE A 2 -9.56 0.91 1.52
N ILE A 3 -10.10 0.67 2.70
CA ILE A 3 -11.51 0.89 3.03
C ILE A 3 -11.92 2.35 2.87
N ASN A 4 -10.97 3.27 3.00
CA ASN A 4 -11.24 4.70 2.95
C ASN A 4 -10.29 5.49 2.03
N GLU A 5 -9.48 4.81 1.26
CA GLU A 5 -8.61 5.39 0.25
C GLU A 5 -8.75 4.58 -1.06
N PRO A 6 -9.49 5.13 -2.04
CA PRO A 6 -10.21 6.41 -2.10
C PRO A 6 -11.33 6.56 -1.06
N ALA A 7 -11.71 7.82 -0.77
CA ALA A 7 -12.75 8.13 0.21
C ALA A 7 -14.10 7.49 -0.17
N ARG A 8 -14.65 6.65 0.73
CA ARG A 8 -15.91 5.89 0.53
C ARG A 8 -17.01 6.31 1.49
N LYS A 9 -16.87 7.43 2.18
CA LYS A 9 -17.80 7.90 3.22
C LYS A 9 -17.91 6.93 4.42
N ILE A 10 -16.84 6.18 4.68
CA ILE A 10 -16.71 5.30 5.84
C ILE A 10 -15.77 6.01 6.82
N GLY A 11 -16.33 6.67 7.84
CA GLY A 11 -15.54 7.44 8.82
C GLY A 11 -14.74 6.54 9.76
N MET A 12 -13.71 7.10 10.41
CA MET A 12 -12.87 6.37 11.35
C MET A 12 -13.69 5.78 12.51
N THR A 13 -14.65 6.52 13.03
CA THR A 13 -15.58 6.05 14.07
C THR A 13 -16.39 4.80 13.65
N THR A 14 -16.67 4.65 12.35
CA THR A 14 -17.31 3.44 11.82
C THR A 14 -16.33 2.28 11.82
N ILE A 15 -15.07 2.52 11.44
CA ILE A 15 -14.00 1.51 11.44
C ILE A 15 -13.73 1.03 12.86
N ASP A 16 -13.61 1.95 13.83
CA ASP A 16 -13.44 1.63 15.26
C ASP A 16 -14.59 0.76 15.75
N LYS A 17 -15.83 1.12 15.39
CA LYS A 17 -17.01 0.34 15.76
C LYS A 17 -17.03 -1.06 15.17
N ILE A 18 -16.60 -1.23 13.92
CA ILE A 18 -16.43 -2.55 13.30
C ILE A 18 -15.37 -3.35 14.07
N GLY A 19 -14.26 -2.73 14.46
CA GLY A 19 -13.21 -3.36 15.26
C GLY A 19 -13.71 -3.85 16.62
N GLU A 20 -14.50 -3.02 17.34
CA GLU A 20 -15.13 -3.40 18.61
C GLU A 20 -16.06 -4.62 18.45
N LEU A 21 -16.92 -4.58 17.43
CA LEU A 21 -17.86 -5.67 17.13
C LEU A 21 -17.13 -6.96 16.74
N ALA A 22 -16.09 -6.85 15.91
CA ALA A 22 -15.27 -7.98 15.49
C ALA A 22 -14.55 -8.63 16.69
N SER A 23 -13.97 -7.80 17.58
CA SER A 23 -13.32 -8.26 18.80
C SER A 23 -14.31 -8.93 19.77
N ALA A 24 -15.51 -8.36 19.93
CA ALA A 24 -16.53 -8.92 20.80
C ALA A 24 -17.09 -10.25 20.27
N ALA A 25 -17.19 -10.40 18.95
CA ALA A 25 -17.67 -11.63 18.31
C ALA A 25 -16.57 -12.67 18.07
N GLY A 26 -15.28 -12.31 18.22
CA GLY A 26 -14.15 -13.18 17.90
C GLY A 26 -14.01 -13.52 16.42
N VAL A 27 -14.42 -12.60 15.52
CA VAL A 27 -14.41 -12.80 14.07
C VAL A 27 -13.60 -11.69 13.37
N PRO A 28 -13.13 -11.90 12.13
CA PRO A 28 -12.49 -10.85 11.34
C PRO A 28 -13.42 -9.66 11.07
N MET A 29 -12.87 -8.45 10.94
CA MET A 29 -13.66 -7.25 10.62
C MET A 29 -14.48 -7.40 9.32
N MET A 30 -13.96 -8.12 8.33
CA MET A 30 -14.67 -8.36 7.06
C MET A 30 -15.95 -9.18 7.24
N GLU A 31 -16.01 -10.05 8.24
CA GLU A 31 -17.21 -10.80 8.59
C GLU A 31 -18.32 -9.88 9.13
N ILE A 32 -17.95 -8.90 9.95
CA ILE A 32 -18.87 -7.86 10.41
C ILE A 32 -19.41 -7.02 9.23
N ILE A 33 -18.53 -6.69 8.28
CA ILE A 33 -18.90 -5.92 7.09
C ILE A 33 -19.83 -6.76 6.18
N ALA A 34 -19.54 -8.05 6.02
CA ALA A 34 -20.37 -8.98 5.25
C ALA A 34 -21.82 -9.02 5.75
N HIS A 35 -22.00 -8.93 7.06
CA HIS A 35 -23.30 -9.02 7.74
C HIS A 35 -23.72 -7.66 8.34
N VAL A 36 -23.32 -6.55 7.68
CA VAL A 36 -23.50 -5.19 8.22
C VAL A 36 -24.96 -4.87 8.59
N ARG A 37 -25.94 -5.48 7.92
CA ARG A 37 -27.38 -5.27 8.20
C ARG A 37 -27.81 -5.79 9.56
N ASP A 38 -27.11 -6.76 10.11
CA ASP A 38 -27.41 -7.36 11.40
C ASP A 38 -26.96 -6.48 12.58
N TYR A 39 -26.19 -5.43 12.29
CA TYR A 39 -25.63 -4.54 13.30
C TYR A 39 -26.26 -3.13 13.27
N PRO A 40 -27.26 -2.84 14.14
CA PRO A 40 -27.91 -1.52 14.18
C PRO A 40 -26.94 -0.34 14.37
N ALA A 41 -25.83 -0.58 15.08
CA ALA A 41 -24.77 0.42 15.30
C ALA A 41 -24.08 0.90 14.01
N LEU A 42 -24.15 0.12 12.92
CA LEU A 42 -23.54 0.42 11.62
C LEU A 42 -24.55 0.89 10.57
N GLN A 43 -25.83 1.03 10.91
CA GLN A 43 -26.91 1.29 9.97
C GLN A 43 -26.69 2.55 9.11
N ARG A 44 -26.08 3.61 9.68
CA ARG A 44 -25.78 4.86 8.94
C ARG A 44 -24.72 4.67 7.85
N ALA A 45 -23.84 3.70 8.02
CA ALA A 45 -22.75 3.38 7.09
C ALA A 45 -23.05 2.09 6.28
N CYS A 46 -24.23 1.50 6.40
CA CYS A 46 -24.59 0.23 5.79
C CYS A 46 -24.31 0.24 4.27
N ALA A 47 -24.90 1.15 3.52
CA ALA A 47 -24.75 1.18 2.07
C ALA A 47 -23.31 1.43 1.58
N PRO A 48 -22.48 2.30 2.18
CA PRO A 48 -21.06 2.37 1.88
C PRO A 48 -20.29 1.09 2.18
N LEU A 49 -20.58 0.41 3.29
CA LEU A 49 -19.93 -0.84 3.68
C LEU A 49 -20.30 -1.99 2.77
N GLU A 50 -21.57 -2.09 2.37
CA GLU A 50 -22.03 -3.08 1.40
C GLU A 50 -21.30 -2.94 0.06
N ARG A 51 -21.22 -1.72 -0.51
CA ARG A 51 -20.49 -1.47 -1.75
C ARG A 51 -19.00 -1.80 -1.63
N PHE A 52 -18.41 -1.53 -0.48
CA PHE A 52 -17.02 -1.91 -0.23
C PHE A 52 -16.86 -3.43 -0.19
N TYR A 53 -17.78 -4.14 0.44
CA TYR A 53 -17.77 -5.60 0.53
C TYR A 53 -18.00 -6.26 -0.83
N GLU A 54 -18.93 -5.74 -1.64
CA GLU A 54 -19.19 -6.21 -3.01
C GLU A 54 -17.91 -6.08 -3.88
N MET A 55 -17.26 -4.91 -3.85
CA MET A 55 -15.98 -4.71 -4.53
C MET A 55 -14.90 -5.70 -4.03
N TYR A 56 -14.78 -5.88 -2.73
CA TYR A 56 -13.82 -6.82 -2.15
C TYR A 56 -14.08 -8.25 -2.61
N ARG A 57 -15.34 -8.70 -2.61
CA ARG A 57 -15.72 -10.03 -3.08
C ARG A 57 -15.39 -10.22 -4.56
N GLU A 58 -15.72 -9.25 -5.39
CA GLU A 58 -15.35 -9.26 -6.81
C GLU A 58 -13.84 -9.41 -7.01
N LEU A 59 -13.03 -8.67 -6.25
CA LEU A 59 -11.58 -8.78 -6.31
C LEU A 59 -11.08 -10.15 -5.82
N CYS A 60 -11.71 -10.74 -4.81
CA CYS A 60 -11.39 -12.10 -4.38
C CYS A 60 -11.65 -13.13 -5.49
N ASP A 61 -12.77 -13.00 -6.19
CA ASP A 61 -13.12 -13.91 -7.29
C ASP A 61 -12.13 -13.76 -8.47
N LEU A 62 -11.77 -12.51 -8.82
CA LEU A 62 -10.77 -12.22 -9.86
C LEU A 62 -9.37 -12.71 -9.49
N SER A 63 -9.00 -12.69 -8.22
CA SER A 63 -7.68 -13.18 -7.78
C SER A 63 -7.46 -14.67 -8.03
N ILE A 64 -8.53 -15.42 -8.27
CA ILE A 64 -8.49 -16.86 -8.54
C ILE A 64 -8.56 -17.14 -10.05
N SER A 65 -9.27 -16.30 -10.80
CA SER A 65 -9.58 -16.52 -12.22
C SER A 65 -8.67 -15.81 -13.19
N GLU A 66 -8.06 -14.70 -12.79
CA GLU A 66 -7.29 -13.85 -13.71
C GLU A 66 -5.76 -14.03 -13.53
N PRO A 67 -4.99 -13.85 -14.60
CA PRO A 67 -3.53 -13.73 -14.50
C PRO A 67 -3.12 -12.61 -13.55
N LEU A 68 -1.99 -12.77 -12.87
CA LEU A 68 -1.56 -11.89 -11.80
C LEU A 68 -1.44 -10.41 -12.20
N ASP A 69 -0.90 -10.13 -13.38
CA ASP A 69 -0.77 -8.77 -13.93
C ASP A 69 -2.13 -8.13 -14.25
N VAL A 70 -3.06 -8.91 -14.80
CA VAL A 70 -4.43 -8.49 -15.06
C VAL A 70 -5.17 -8.21 -13.76
N PHE A 71 -5.08 -9.13 -12.80
CA PHE A 71 -5.68 -8.98 -11.48
C PHE A 71 -5.24 -7.69 -10.77
N VAL A 72 -3.92 -7.39 -10.75
CA VAL A 72 -3.44 -6.17 -10.10
C VAL A 72 -3.91 -4.91 -10.84
N GLY A 73 -3.96 -4.95 -12.17
CA GLY A 73 -4.58 -3.88 -12.96
C GLY A 73 -6.06 -3.65 -12.58
N ASP A 74 -6.80 -4.72 -12.36
CA ASP A 74 -8.19 -4.66 -11.92
C ASP A 74 -8.32 -4.14 -10.47
N VAL A 75 -7.44 -4.53 -9.57
CA VAL A 75 -7.40 -3.95 -8.20
C VAL A 75 -7.24 -2.44 -8.26
N ILE A 76 -6.33 -1.92 -9.07
CA ILE A 76 -6.08 -0.48 -9.22
C ILE A 76 -7.32 0.25 -9.76
N LYS A 77 -7.98 -0.31 -10.77
CA LYS A 77 -9.18 0.28 -11.41
C LYS A 77 -10.41 0.16 -10.52
N LYS A 78 -10.77 -1.06 -10.10
CA LYS A 78 -12.01 -1.35 -9.36
C LYS A 78 -12.02 -0.76 -7.96
N SER A 79 -10.85 -0.63 -7.31
CA SER A 79 -10.73 0.12 -6.06
C SER A 79 -11.01 1.63 -6.24
N GLY A 80 -11.00 2.15 -7.47
CA GLY A 80 -11.14 3.57 -7.76
C GLY A 80 -9.86 4.37 -7.53
N TYR A 81 -8.74 3.71 -7.21
CA TYR A 81 -7.48 4.37 -6.90
C TYR A 81 -6.93 5.11 -8.12
N GLU A 82 -6.98 4.49 -9.30
CA GLU A 82 -6.59 5.13 -10.57
C GLU A 82 -7.41 6.41 -10.83
N ALA A 83 -8.73 6.33 -10.65
CA ALA A 83 -9.61 7.49 -10.85
C ALA A 83 -9.30 8.63 -9.86
N MET A 84 -8.99 8.28 -8.61
CA MET A 84 -8.56 9.24 -7.61
C MET A 84 -7.26 9.94 -8.02
N LEU A 85 -6.25 9.19 -8.46
CA LEU A 85 -4.97 9.76 -8.89
C LEU A 85 -5.13 10.67 -10.12
N LYS A 86 -5.94 10.27 -11.10
CA LYS A 86 -6.25 11.10 -12.27
C LYS A 86 -6.89 12.45 -11.89
N ALA A 87 -7.68 12.46 -10.81
CA ALA A 87 -8.28 13.71 -10.32
C ALA A 87 -7.28 14.65 -9.60
N MET A 88 -6.12 14.13 -9.17
CA MET A 88 -5.06 14.90 -8.48
C MET A 88 -4.15 15.68 -9.45
N LYS A 89 -4.35 15.58 -10.77
CA LYS A 89 -3.56 16.25 -11.81
C LYS A 89 -2.06 15.94 -11.68
N GLU A 90 -1.19 16.97 -11.70
CA GLU A 90 0.27 16.83 -11.68
C GLU A 90 0.78 15.94 -10.52
N GLU A 91 0.23 16.09 -9.32
CA GLU A 91 0.62 15.27 -8.18
C GLU A 91 0.24 13.78 -8.37
N GLY A 92 -0.83 13.52 -9.10
CA GLY A 92 -1.28 12.17 -9.45
C GLY A 92 -0.49 11.53 -10.59
N GLU A 93 0.08 12.31 -11.51
CA GLU A 93 0.81 11.78 -12.68
C GLU A 93 2.00 10.90 -12.28
N THR A 94 2.87 11.38 -11.40
CA THR A 94 4.02 10.61 -10.90
C THR A 94 3.58 9.30 -10.24
N ARG A 95 2.47 9.34 -9.49
CA ARG A 95 1.93 8.13 -8.84
C ARG A 95 1.34 7.16 -9.85
N LEU A 96 0.72 7.66 -10.93
CA LEU A 96 0.23 6.83 -12.03
C LEU A 96 1.38 6.16 -12.81
N GLU A 97 2.48 6.88 -13.02
CA GLU A 97 3.70 6.32 -13.61
C GLU A 97 4.27 5.20 -12.72
N ASN A 98 4.35 5.40 -11.41
CA ASN A 98 4.79 4.38 -10.46
C ASN A 98 3.88 3.14 -10.48
N LEU A 99 2.56 3.33 -10.60
CA LEU A 99 1.64 2.20 -10.78
C LEU A 99 1.87 1.46 -12.09
N GLY A 100 2.18 2.18 -13.17
CA GLY A 100 2.55 1.57 -14.45
C GLY A 100 3.82 0.72 -14.33
N GLN A 101 4.81 1.21 -13.60
CA GLN A 101 6.04 0.45 -13.30
C GLN A 101 5.75 -0.79 -12.46
N LEU A 102 4.91 -0.67 -11.42
CA LEU A 102 4.50 -1.81 -10.61
C LEU A 102 3.82 -2.89 -11.45
N VAL A 103 2.86 -2.54 -12.31
CA VAL A 103 2.20 -3.51 -13.19
C VAL A 103 3.20 -4.16 -14.14
N SER A 104 4.18 -3.40 -14.65
CA SER A 104 5.25 -3.93 -15.51
C SER A 104 6.16 -4.91 -14.77
N SER A 105 6.51 -4.62 -13.51
CA SER A 105 7.30 -5.52 -12.65
C SER A 105 6.56 -6.82 -12.38
N ILE A 106 5.26 -6.74 -12.08
CA ILE A 106 4.41 -7.91 -11.87
C ILE A 106 4.32 -8.78 -13.12
N LYS A 107 4.20 -8.15 -14.29
CA LYS A 107 4.21 -8.89 -15.55
C LYS A 107 5.53 -9.62 -15.77
N THR A 108 6.66 -8.96 -15.53
CA THR A 108 7.98 -9.58 -15.61
C THR A 108 8.10 -10.76 -14.65
N TYR A 109 7.65 -10.61 -13.42
CA TYR A 109 7.60 -11.67 -12.42
C TYR A 109 6.73 -12.86 -12.89
N ALA A 110 5.55 -12.57 -13.42
CA ALA A 110 4.64 -13.59 -13.94
C ALA A 110 5.26 -14.35 -15.14
N ASP A 111 5.90 -13.63 -16.05
CA ASP A 111 6.58 -14.23 -17.22
C ASP A 111 7.77 -15.12 -16.79
N GLN A 112 8.49 -14.77 -15.71
CA GLN A 112 9.63 -15.53 -15.19
C GLN A 112 9.21 -16.78 -14.41
N ASN A 113 8.12 -16.72 -13.65
CA ASN A 113 7.65 -17.79 -12.78
C ASN A 113 6.55 -18.66 -13.40
N GLY A 114 5.95 -18.26 -14.52
CA GLY A 114 4.94 -19.02 -15.24
C GLY A 114 3.75 -19.41 -14.35
N GLU A 115 3.44 -20.72 -14.27
CA GLU A 115 2.32 -21.24 -13.49
C GLU A 115 2.52 -21.12 -11.97
N ASP A 116 3.74 -20.92 -11.50
CA ASP A 116 4.09 -20.74 -10.08
C ASP A 116 3.96 -19.27 -9.63
N ALA A 117 3.67 -18.35 -10.56
CA ALA A 117 3.50 -16.94 -10.25
C ALA A 117 2.26 -16.69 -9.39
N THR A 118 2.47 -16.33 -8.12
CA THR A 118 1.41 -16.01 -7.18
C THR A 118 1.56 -14.61 -6.62
N LEU A 119 0.43 -14.00 -6.21
CA LEU A 119 0.47 -12.71 -5.51
C LEU A 119 1.31 -12.77 -4.23
N ALA A 120 1.20 -13.85 -3.47
CA ALA A 120 1.98 -14.03 -2.24
C ALA A 120 3.48 -14.06 -2.54
N GLY A 121 3.90 -14.85 -3.53
CA GLY A 121 5.31 -14.93 -3.94
C GLY A 121 5.85 -13.59 -4.45
N PHE A 122 5.06 -12.84 -5.24
CA PHE A 122 5.46 -11.49 -5.66
C PHE A 122 5.64 -10.55 -4.46
N LEU A 123 4.72 -10.57 -3.50
CA LEU A 123 4.82 -9.72 -2.31
C LEU A 123 5.99 -10.10 -1.41
N GLU A 124 6.33 -11.39 -1.32
CA GLU A 124 7.52 -11.86 -0.62
C GLU A 124 8.80 -11.38 -1.33
N GLU A 125 8.87 -11.47 -2.66
CA GLU A 125 10.00 -10.98 -3.43
C GLU A 125 10.20 -9.47 -3.24
N VAL A 126 9.12 -8.68 -3.39
CA VAL A 126 9.17 -7.22 -3.16
C VAL A 126 9.57 -6.86 -1.72
N ALA A 127 9.14 -7.64 -0.74
CA ALA A 127 9.51 -7.41 0.66
C ALA A 127 10.99 -7.73 0.93
N LEU A 128 11.59 -8.62 0.14
CA LEU A 128 13.01 -8.97 0.21
C LEU A 128 13.90 -8.00 -0.59
N ILE A 129 13.34 -7.37 -1.62
CA ILE A 129 14.05 -6.31 -2.37
C ILE A 129 14.12 -5.07 -1.47
N SER A 130 15.16 -5.03 -0.65
CA SER A 130 15.64 -3.78 -0.04
C SER A 130 16.39 -3.00 -1.13
N ASP A 131 16.39 -1.66 -1.03
CA ASP A 131 17.24 -0.78 -1.89
C ASP A 131 18.72 -1.19 -1.89
N LEU A 132 19.09 -2.12 -1.00
CA LEU A 132 20.42 -2.74 -0.84
C LEU A 132 20.69 -3.88 -1.80
N ASP A 133 19.68 -4.62 -2.25
CA ASP A 133 19.91 -5.77 -3.14
C ASP A 133 20.35 -5.33 -4.54
N SER A 134 20.15 -4.04 -4.85
CA SER A 134 20.70 -3.37 -6.02
C SER A 134 22.11 -2.78 -5.80
N TYR A 135 22.68 -2.89 -4.58
CA TYR A 135 24.00 -2.36 -4.26
C TYR A 135 25.10 -3.32 -4.70
N ASP A 136 25.77 -2.96 -5.79
CA ASP A 136 26.97 -3.65 -6.27
C ASP A 136 28.19 -3.13 -5.48
N ASN A 137 28.68 -3.93 -4.53
CA ASN A 137 29.86 -3.61 -3.72
C ASN A 137 31.15 -3.50 -4.53
N ASP A 138 31.19 -4.03 -5.73
CA ASP A 138 32.38 -4.05 -6.60
C ASP A 138 32.37 -2.88 -7.61
N ALA A 139 31.28 -2.12 -7.70
CA ALA A 139 31.20 -0.94 -8.56
C ALA A 139 31.98 0.23 -7.96
N ASP A 140 32.88 0.83 -8.74
CA ASP A 140 33.55 2.09 -8.38
C ASP A 140 32.54 3.27 -8.49
N SER A 141 31.64 3.33 -7.53
CA SER A 141 30.52 4.28 -7.51
C SER A 141 30.28 4.88 -6.13
N VAL A 142 29.71 6.09 -6.10
CA VAL A 142 29.22 6.71 -4.86
C VAL A 142 27.73 6.43 -4.72
N THR A 143 27.37 5.70 -3.67
CA THR A 143 25.96 5.41 -3.38
C THR A 143 25.31 6.60 -2.70
N MET A 144 24.19 7.07 -3.26
CA MET A 144 23.38 8.16 -2.70
C MET A 144 22.04 7.61 -2.20
N MET A 145 21.69 7.92 -0.95
CA MET A 145 20.46 7.44 -0.35
C MET A 145 19.95 8.41 0.72
N THR A 146 18.71 8.24 1.15
CA THR A 146 18.17 9.00 2.28
C THR A 146 18.66 8.41 3.60
N ILE A 147 18.61 9.21 4.69
CA ILE A 147 18.93 8.71 6.05
C ILE A 147 17.96 7.56 6.45
N HIS A 148 16.71 7.60 6.00
CA HIS A 148 15.77 6.52 6.24
C HIS A 148 16.15 5.22 5.53
N SER A 149 16.59 5.31 4.28
CA SER A 149 17.08 4.14 3.52
C SER A 149 18.39 3.59 4.09
N ALA A 150 19.21 4.43 4.74
CA ALA A 150 20.46 4.01 5.36
C ALA A 150 20.27 3.33 6.75
N LYS A 151 19.05 3.29 7.28
CA LYS A 151 18.79 2.70 8.60
C LYS A 151 19.12 1.20 8.61
N GLY A 152 20.06 0.81 9.47
CA GLY A 152 20.51 -0.57 9.62
C GLY A 152 21.66 -0.96 8.69
N LEU A 153 22.18 -0.04 7.88
CA LEU A 153 23.32 -0.23 7.00
C LEU A 153 24.60 0.33 7.63
N GLU A 154 25.72 -0.28 7.27
CA GLU A 154 27.06 0.14 7.70
C GLU A 154 27.94 0.40 6.48
N PHE A 155 28.51 1.60 6.41
CA PHE A 155 29.43 2.00 5.34
C PHE A 155 30.75 2.46 5.94
N PRO A 156 31.91 2.13 5.30
CA PRO A 156 33.21 2.55 5.80
C PRO A 156 33.42 4.07 5.73
N TYR A 157 32.75 4.74 4.80
CA TYR A 157 32.77 6.21 4.66
C TYR A 157 31.36 6.73 4.43
N VAL A 158 30.94 7.71 5.22
CA VAL A 158 29.61 8.32 5.13
C VAL A 158 29.74 9.84 5.04
N PHE A 159 29.10 10.44 4.05
CA PHE A 159 28.97 11.88 3.90
C PHE A 159 27.50 12.26 4.07
N VAL A 160 27.18 12.98 5.13
CA VAL A 160 25.83 13.53 5.35
C VAL A 160 25.81 14.94 4.79
N ILE A 161 25.01 15.16 3.74
CA ILE A 161 24.84 16.45 3.08
C ILE A 161 23.52 17.10 3.50
N GLY A 162 23.40 18.43 3.31
CA GLY A 162 22.18 19.15 3.68
C GLY A 162 22.00 19.37 5.18
N MET A 163 23.10 19.39 5.94
CA MET A 163 23.12 19.69 7.37
C MET A 163 22.98 21.21 7.59
N GLU A 164 21.78 21.72 7.30
CA GLU A 164 21.45 23.14 7.41
C GLU A 164 20.23 23.31 8.31
N ASP A 165 20.19 24.40 9.08
CA ASP A 165 19.07 24.73 9.95
C ASP A 165 17.75 24.77 9.16
N GLY A 166 16.75 24.01 9.65
CA GLY A 166 15.45 23.88 9.01
C GLY A 166 15.34 22.74 7.97
N ILE A 167 16.49 22.18 7.50
CA ILE A 167 16.54 20.99 6.66
C ILE A 167 16.88 19.77 7.52
N PHE A 168 18.04 19.80 8.20
CA PHE A 168 18.44 18.75 9.14
C PHE A 168 19.37 19.33 10.22
N PRO A 169 18.95 19.31 11.53
CA PRO A 169 17.64 18.86 12.00
C PRO A 169 16.48 19.77 11.54
N GLY A 170 15.35 19.17 11.19
CA GLY A 170 14.12 19.90 10.85
C GLY A 170 13.58 20.66 12.07
N ASP A 171 12.78 21.70 11.84
CA ASP A 171 12.25 22.57 12.91
C ASP A 171 11.51 21.81 14.03
N MET A 172 10.83 20.69 13.70
CA MET A 172 10.14 19.86 14.69
C MET A 172 11.11 19.10 15.62
N ALA A 173 12.32 18.82 15.18
CA ALA A 173 13.32 18.13 16.02
C ALA A 173 13.96 19.07 17.04
N LYS A 174 13.94 20.39 16.80
CA LYS A 174 14.51 21.40 17.72
C LYS A 174 13.64 21.65 18.97
N TYR A 175 12.37 21.24 18.93
CA TYR A 175 11.44 21.46 20.05
C TYR A 175 11.22 20.24 20.95
N ASN A 176 11.86 19.10 20.67
CA ASN A 176 11.84 17.91 21.52
C ASN A 176 13.19 17.76 22.28
N GLU A 177 13.57 18.76 23.06
CA GLU A 177 14.51 18.58 24.16
C GLU A 177 13.72 18.12 25.39
N GLU A 178 13.61 16.80 25.58
CA GLU A 178 13.45 16.13 26.86
C GLU A 178 14.34 14.89 26.92
#